data_c6787ef1eec2d28551437799dfe943fc
#
_entry.id   c6787ef1eec2d28551437799dfe943fc
#
_cell.length_a   1.000
_cell.length_b   1.000
_cell.length_c   1.000
_cell.angle_alpha   90.00
_cell.angle_beta   90.00
_cell.angle_gamma   90.00
#
_symmetry.space_group_name_H-M   'P 1'
#
loop_
_entity.id
_entity.type
_entity.pdbx_description
1 polymer ?
#
loop_
_entity_poly.entity_id
_entity_poly.type
_entity_poly.pdbx_seq_one_letter_code
_entity_poly.pdbx_strand_id
1 'polypeptide(L)'
;MSSVAPDSGSPAAPANPIACDIFCAVIDNFGDIGVCWRLARQLAREHGWQVRVFVDDLHAFRRLCPSLELERARQTLDGIVVEHWHEPSHVGDTLEVADVVIEAFACELPPVYIAAMAERASVPLWFNLEYLSAEDWIADFHLRPSPHPRYALSKTFFFPGLGPGTGGVLKERDLDAARAAFEASPAARTDWWRNVTGHAPPPADATVVSLFAYENPAVDSLLEQWGDNASPIVLLVPEGRISGALARFFGLPSFAAGTHATLGNLSAHALAFTEQPGYDALLWASDVNFVRGEDSFVRAQWAAKPFVWHIYPQADDAHLPKLDAALAHYTRTLPADARTALERFWHAWNGAGQPDWAEFQRHYPALKRRAAGWAVELAQVGDLAGNLTSFAKTQLK
;
A
#
# COMPACT_ATOMS: atom_id res chain seq x y z
N MET A 1 51.44 -29.01 -35.37
CA MET A 1 50.03 -28.61 -35.23
C MET A 1 49.70 -28.68 -33.74
N SER A 2 49.82 -27.54 -33.04
CA SER A 2 49.53 -27.43 -31.61
C SER A 2 48.07 -26.96 -31.46
N SER A 3 47.23 -27.81 -30.85
CA SER A 3 45.86 -27.44 -30.49
C SER A 3 45.86 -26.64 -29.19
N VAL A 4 45.47 -25.39 -29.24
CA VAL A 4 45.19 -24.58 -28.08
C VAL A 4 43.80 -24.93 -27.59
N ALA A 5 43.71 -25.44 -26.33
CA ALA A 5 42.45 -25.67 -25.65
C ALA A 5 41.78 -24.31 -25.28
N PRO A 6 40.44 -24.18 -25.32
CA PRO A 6 39.78 -22.97 -24.90
C PRO A 6 39.84 -22.84 -23.37
N ASP A 7 40.23 -21.64 -22.94
CA ASP A 7 40.23 -21.17 -21.57
C ASP A 7 38.82 -21.28 -20.96
N SER A 8 38.66 -22.16 -19.98
CA SER A 8 37.41 -22.28 -19.21
C SER A 8 37.35 -21.10 -18.25
N GLY A 9 36.70 -20.01 -18.66
CA GLY A 9 36.40 -18.86 -17.79
C GLY A 9 35.73 -19.34 -16.50
N SER A 10 36.40 -19.09 -15.39
CA SER A 10 35.86 -19.31 -14.04
C SER A 10 34.53 -18.56 -13.91
N PRO A 11 33.48 -19.16 -13.37
CA PRO A 11 32.25 -18.40 -13.10
C PRO A 11 32.59 -17.23 -12.17
N ALA A 12 32.19 -16.03 -12.54
CA ALA A 12 32.33 -14.84 -11.70
C ALA A 12 31.74 -15.15 -10.32
N ALA A 13 32.48 -14.86 -9.25
CA ALA A 13 31.98 -14.97 -7.89
C ALA A 13 30.64 -14.23 -7.77
N PRO A 14 29.64 -14.76 -7.04
CA PRO A 14 28.38 -14.06 -6.87
C PRO A 14 28.66 -12.68 -6.28
N ALA A 15 28.20 -11.62 -6.94
CA ALA A 15 28.30 -10.27 -6.43
C ALA A 15 27.72 -10.25 -5.01
N ASN A 16 28.41 -9.60 -4.07
CA ASN A 16 27.88 -9.45 -2.71
C ASN A 16 26.47 -8.82 -2.79
N PRO A 17 25.50 -9.34 -2.00
CA PRO A 17 24.16 -8.77 -2.00
C PRO A 17 24.21 -7.30 -1.57
N ILE A 18 23.43 -6.43 -2.21
CA ILE A 18 23.32 -5.02 -1.87
C ILE A 18 22.71 -4.90 -0.47
N ALA A 19 23.42 -4.20 0.43
CA ALA A 19 22.90 -3.84 1.75
C ALA A 19 21.99 -2.59 1.63
N CYS A 20 20.84 -2.61 2.29
CA CYS A 20 19.84 -1.54 2.25
C CYS A 20 19.29 -1.24 3.64
N ASP A 21 19.36 0.03 4.05
CA ASP A 21 18.73 0.55 5.25
C ASP A 21 17.51 1.39 4.89
N ILE A 22 16.35 1.07 5.48
CA ILE A 22 15.09 1.82 5.30
C ILE A 22 14.74 2.45 6.64
N PHE A 23 14.64 3.78 6.68
CA PHE A 23 14.22 4.55 7.85
C PHE A 23 12.77 4.98 7.68
N CYS A 24 11.94 4.71 8.68
CA CYS A 24 10.51 4.99 8.69
C CYS A 24 10.10 5.58 10.04
N ALA A 25 9.63 6.83 10.05
CA ALA A 25 8.86 7.38 11.14
C ALA A 25 7.36 7.19 10.84
N VAL A 26 6.60 6.65 11.80
CA VAL A 26 5.19 6.34 11.61
C VAL A 26 4.32 7.55 11.95
N ILE A 27 3.70 8.15 10.94
CA ILE A 27 2.78 9.30 11.07
C ILE A 27 1.33 8.87 10.83
N ASP A 28 1.06 8.15 9.74
CA ASP A 28 -0.27 7.62 9.40
C ASP A 28 -0.43 6.16 9.87
N ASN A 29 -0.45 5.92 11.18
CA ASN A 29 -0.69 4.61 11.79
C ASN A 29 0.03 3.45 11.07
N PHE A 30 -0.66 2.82 10.12
CA PHE A 30 -0.17 1.64 9.39
C PHE A 30 0.31 1.97 7.98
N GLY A 31 0.03 3.19 7.47
CA GLY A 31 0.33 3.57 6.08
C GLY A 31 1.82 3.55 5.81
N ASP A 32 2.57 4.32 6.57
CA ASP A 32 4.00 4.52 6.35
C ASP A 32 4.78 3.22 6.52
N ILE A 33 4.60 2.54 7.65
CA ILE A 33 5.29 1.27 7.90
C ILE A 33 4.78 0.14 6.99
N GLY A 34 3.51 0.21 6.54
CA GLY A 34 2.95 -0.74 5.58
C GLY A 34 3.66 -0.70 4.23
N VAL A 35 3.89 0.49 3.69
CA VAL A 35 4.65 0.71 2.46
C VAL A 35 6.11 0.28 2.64
N CYS A 36 6.78 0.72 3.73
CA CYS A 36 8.16 0.37 4.00
C CYS A 36 8.37 -1.15 4.16
N TRP A 37 7.45 -1.83 4.85
CA TRP A 37 7.52 -3.27 5.06
C TRP A 37 7.30 -4.07 3.77
N ARG A 38 6.35 -3.66 2.92
CA ARG A 38 6.19 -4.27 1.58
C ARG A 38 7.43 -4.08 0.73
N LEU A 39 7.96 -2.85 0.67
CA LEU A 39 9.19 -2.55 -0.06
C LEU A 39 10.36 -3.40 0.44
N ALA A 40 10.57 -3.46 1.76
CA ALA A 40 11.63 -4.25 2.37
C ALA A 40 11.53 -5.73 1.98
N ARG A 41 10.32 -6.31 2.07
CA ARG A 41 10.07 -7.71 1.68
C ARG A 41 10.30 -7.96 0.20
N GLN A 42 9.88 -7.04 -0.66
CA GLN A 42 10.07 -7.17 -2.10
C GLN A 42 11.55 -7.04 -2.48
N LEU A 43 12.28 -6.06 -1.93
CA LEU A 43 13.74 -5.94 -2.14
C LEU A 43 14.49 -7.19 -1.68
N ALA A 44 14.15 -7.73 -0.52
CA ALA A 44 14.80 -8.94 0.00
C ALA A 44 14.47 -10.18 -0.83
N ARG A 45 13.19 -10.45 -1.08
CA ARG A 45 12.73 -11.70 -1.70
C ARG A 45 12.92 -11.75 -3.21
N GLU A 46 12.71 -10.63 -3.90
CA GLU A 46 12.71 -10.59 -5.37
C GLU A 46 14.03 -10.08 -5.96
N HIS A 47 14.75 -9.24 -5.20
CA HIS A 47 15.99 -8.62 -5.66
C HIS A 47 17.23 -9.12 -4.91
N GLY A 48 17.06 -9.91 -3.84
CA GLY A 48 18.17 -10.52 -3.08
C GLY A 48 18.95 -9.51 -2.24
N TRP A 49 18.35 -8.38 -1.84
CA TRP A 49 19.00 -7.38 -1.01
C TRP A 49 19.02 -7.82 0.46
N GLN A 50 20.04 -7.40 1.18
CA GLN A 50 20.09 -7.50 2.64
C GLN A 50 19.47 -6.25 3.24
N VAL A 51 18.23 -6.37 3.70
CA VAL A 51 17.44 -5.21 4.14
C VAL A 51 17.38 -5.13 5.66
N ARG A 52 17.56 -3.90 6.17
CA ARG A 52 17.32 -3.52 7.55
C ARG A 52 16.32 -2.37 7.58
N VAL A 53 15.31 -2.46 8.46
CA VAL A 53 14.26 -1.45 8.64
C VAL A 53 14.40 -0.84 10.02
N PHE A 54 14.59 0.47 10.07
CA PHE A 54 14.54 1.28 11.28
C PHE A 54 13.15 1.89 11.43
N VAL A 55 12.46 1.62 12.52
CA VAL A 55 11.08 2.07 12.76
C VAL A 55 10.93 2.57 14.18
N ASP A 56 10.24 3.70 14.36
CA ASP A 56 10.02 4.35 15.65
C ASP A 56 8.82 3.79 16.42
N ASP A 57 7.76 3.32 15.75
CA ASP A 57 6.57 2.75 16.37
C ASP A 57 6.44 1.23 16.11
N LEU A 58 7.00 0.42 17.04
CA LEU A 58 6.84 -1.03 17.00
C LEU A 58 5.40 -1.49 17.26
N HIS A 59 4.57 -0.70 17.98
CA HIS A 59 3.18 -1.08 18.24
C HIS A 59 2.34 -1.02 16.97
N ALA A 60 2.51 0.03 16.16
CA ALA A 60 1.90 0.11 14.84
C ALA A 60 2.39 -1.03 13.93
N PHE A 61 3.71 -1.29 13.92
CA PHE A 61 4.28 -2.33 13.08
C PHE A 61 3.83 -3.74 13.49
N ARG A 62 3.69 -4.04 14.79
CA ARG A 62 3.21 -5.35 15.28
C ARG A 62 1.81 -5.69 14.77
N ARG A 63 0.98 -4.70 14.46
CA ARG A 63 -0.34 -4.93 13.85
C ARG A 63 -0.23 -5.54 12.45
N LEU A 64 0.79 -5.13 11.68
CA LEU A 64 1.08 -5.66 10.34
C LEU A 64 1.93 -6.92 10.36
N CYS A 65 2.70 -7.12 11.43
CA CYS A 65 3.60 -8.25 11.62
C CYS A 65 3.47 -8.81 13.04
N PRO A 66 2.48 -9.68 13.31
CA PRO A 66 2.19 -10.19 14.66
C PRO A 66 3.33 -10.94 15.33
N SER A 67 4.28 -11.46 14.56
CA SER A 67 5.49 -12.13 15.05
C SER A 67 6.54 -11.18 15.66
N LEU A 68 6.35 -9.84 15.52
CA LEU A 68 7.24 -8.84 16.07
C LEU A 68 7.15 -8.79 17.59
N GLU A 69 8.29 -8.85 18.27
CA GLU A 69 8.42 -8.76 19.73
C GLU A 69 8.75 -7.31 20.13
N LEU A 70 7.87 -6.67 20.93
CA LEU A 70 7.99 -5.24 21.29
C LEU A 70 9.19 -4.94 22.20
N GLU A 71 9.62 -5.92 22.98
CA GLU A 71 10.73 -5.80 23.96
C GLU A 71 12.10 -5.97 23.31
N ARG A 72 12.16 -6.36 22.03
CA ARG A 72 13.40 -6.52 21.28
C ARG A 72 13.67 -5.32 20.40
N ALA A 73 14.71 -4.56 20.76
CA ALA A 73 15.16 -3.43 19.96
C ALA A 73 15.68 -3.86 18.56
N ARG A 74 16.21 -5.09 18.44
CA ARG A 74 16.68 -5.66 17.17
C ARG A 74 16.21 -7.09 17.03
N GLN A 75 15.60 -7.43 15.90
CA GLN A 75 15.09 -8.76 15.59
C GLN A 75 15.07 -9.02 14.08
N THR A 76 15.00 -10.29 13.69
CA THR A 76 14.92 -10.66 12.27
C THR A 76 13.55 -11.28 11.97
N LEU A 77 12.84 -10.70 11.02
CA LEU A 77 11.51 -11.13 10.57
C LEU A 77 11.54 -11.31 9.05
N ASP A 78 11.10 -12.44 8.54
CA ASP A 78 11.11 -12.74 7.10
C ASP A 78 12.50 -12.58 6.43
N GLY A 79 13.59 -12.74 7.19
CA GLY A 79 14.96 -12.52 6.71
C GLY A 79 15.39 -11.05 6.67
N ILE A 80 14.56 -10.13 7.15
CA ILE A 80 14.79 -8.69 7.23
C ILE A 80 15.12 -8.35 8.69
N VAL A 81 16.17 -7.56 8.90
CA VAL A 81 16.50 -7.04 10.23
C VAL A 81 15.60 -5.84 10.52
N VAL A 82 14.90 -5.88 11.64
CA VAL A 82 14.09 -4.77 12.16
C VAL A 82 14.80 -4.19 13.37
N GLU A 83 15.00 -2.89 13.37
CA GLU A 83 15.59 -2.14 14.48
C GLU A 83 14.62 -1.08 14.99
N HIS A 84 14.43 -1.04 16.31
CA HIS A 84 13.64 -0.01 16.95
C HIS A 84 14.43 1.27 17.07
N TRP A 85 13.92 2.33 16.47
CA TRP A 85 14.55 3.63 16.39
C TRP A 85 13.84 4.59 17.36
N HIS A 86 14.42 4.81 18.54
CA HIS A 86 13.77 5.59 19.61
C HIS A 86 14.04 7.09 19.56
N GLU A 87 15.20 7.49 19.01
CA GLU A 87 15.60 8.90 18.89
C GLU A 87 16.58 9.07 17.74
N PRO A 88 16.70 10.29 17.15
CA PRO A 88 17.68 10.58 16.11
C PRO A 88 19.14 10.32 16.51
N SER A 89 19.42 10.08 17.79
CA SER A 89 20.77 9.87 18.33
C SER A 89 21.17 8.40 18.55
N HIS A 90 20.21 7.46 18.52
CA HIS A 90 20.48 6.04 18.78
C HIS A 90 20.38 5.21 17.51
N VAL A 91 21.44 5.09 16.80
CA VAL A 91 21.70 4.00 15.86
C VAL A 91 22.71 3.11 16.56
N GLY A 92 22.36 1.88 16.92
CA GLY A 92 23.07 0.97 17.80
C GLY A 92 24.61 1.05 17.88
N ASP A 93 25.24 0.35 18.81
CA ASP A 93 26.68 0.45 19.15
C ASP A 93 27.66 0.15 17.99
N THR A 94 27.19 -0.37 16.86
CA THR A 94 27.94 -0.56 15.61
C THR A 94 27.20 0.08 14.46
N LEU A 95 27.62 1.29 14.10
CA LEU A 95 27.06 2.08 13.01
C LEU A 95 27.56 1.54 11.66
N GLU A 96 27.00 0.41 11.20
CA GLU A 96 27.20 -0.06 9.84
C GLU A 96 26.24 0.65 8.91
N VAL A 97 26.75 1.44 7.98
CA VAL A 97 25.96 2.11 6.94
C VAL A 97 25.82 1.20 5.72
N ALA A 98 24.62 1.01 5.23
CA ALA A 98 24.32 0.21 4.05
C ALA A 98 24.78 0.87 2.73
N ASP A 99 24.80 0.13 1.62
CA ASP A 99 25.14 0.64 0.29
C ASP A 99 24.03 1.54 -0.28
N VAL A 100 22.79 1.25 0.11
CA VAL A 100 21.59 2.02 -0.22
C VAL A 100 20.91 2.43 1.08
N VAL A 101 20.56 3.70 1.19
CA VAL A 101 19.82 4.27 2.32
C VAL A 101 18.54 4.89 1.80
N ILE A 102 17.42 4.44 2.34
CA ILE A 102 16.08 4.94 2.01
C ILE A 102 15.54 5.68 3.22
N GLU A 103 15.41 6.99 3.09
CA GLU A 103 14.69 7.87 3.98
C GLU A 103 13.24 7.90 3.51
N ALA A 104 12.34 7.21 4.22
CA ALA A 104 10.95 7.17 3.82
C ALA A 104 10.20 8.41 4.32
N PHE A 105 9.47 9.06 3.41
CA PHE A 105 8.54 10.16 3.72
C PHE A 105 9.20 11.33 4.44
N ALA A 106 10.45 11.62 4.09
CA ALA A 106 11.26 12.68 4.69
C ALA A 106 11.34 12.59 6.24
N CYS A 107 11.51 11.39 6.77
CA CYS A 107 11.56 11.12 8.22
C CYS A 107 12.80 11.67 8.95
N GLU A 108 13.68 12.37 8.25
CA GLU A 108 14.92 12.97 8.77
C GLU A 108 15.86 11.95 9.43
N LEU A 109 16.88 11.52 8.68
CA LEU A 109 17.88 10.58 9.20
C LEU A 109 18.63 11.15 10.41
N PRO A 110 19.03 10.29 11.38
CA PRO A 110 19.86 10.72 12.51
C PRO A 110 21.14 11.40 12.03
N PRO A 111 21.51 12.58 12.60
CA PRO A 111 22.73 13.29 12.20
C PRO A 111 24.01 12.44 12.29
N VAL A 112 24.09 11.54 13.26
CA VAL A 112 25.21 10.61 13.41
C VAL A 112 25.28 9.60 12.26
N TYR A 113 24.13 9.17 11.74
CA TYR A 113 24.08 8.28 10.60
C TYR A 113 24.50 8.99 9.31
N ILE A 114 24.06 10.23 9.10
CA ILE A 114 24.49 11.07 7.96
C ILE A 114 26.00 11.33 7.99
N ALA A 115 26.56 11.61 9.18
CA ALA A 115 27.99 11.77 9.34
C ALA A 115 28.76 10.49 8.95
N ALA A 116 28.27 9.33 9.43
CA ALA A 116 28.88 8.04 9.08
C ALA A 116 28.75 7.69 7.59
N MET A 117 27.65 8.07 6.94
CA MET A 117 27.50 7.96 5.47
C MET A 117 28.63 8.73 4.74
N ALA A 118 28.94 9.93 5.23
CA ALA A 118 29.97 10.79 4.63
C ALA A 118 31.39 10.26 4.84
N GLU A 119 31.63 9.48 5.90
CA GLU A 119 32.95 8.90 6.22
C GLU A 119 33.21 7.58 5.48
N ARG A 120 32.23 6.99 4.82
CA ARG A 120 32.42 5.77 4.02
C ARG A 120 33.38 6.01 2.84
N ALA A 121 34.25 5.05 2.58
CA ALA A 121 35.11 5.05 1.39
C ALA A 121 34.30 5.03 0.08
N SER A 122 33.17 4.31 0.08
CA SER A 122 32.17 4.34 -0.98
C SER A 122 30.91 5.02 -0.45
N VAL A 123 30.57 6.18 -1.00
CA VAL A 123 29.40 6.96 -0.62
C VAL A 123 28.12 6.15 -0.94
N PRO A 124 27.22 5.97 0.03
CA PRO A 124 25.98 5.22 -0.22
C PRO A 124 25.04 5.99 -1.14
N LEU A 125 24.19 5.26 -1.84
CA LEU A 125 23.06 5.87 -2.53
C LEU A 125 22.00 6.23 -1.50
N TRP A 126 21.64 7.51 -1.44
CA TRP A 126 20.64 8.02 -0.52
C TRP A 126 19.37 8.40 -1.30
N PHE A 127 18.27 7.70 -1.02
CA PHE A 127 16.96 8.02 -1.56
C PHE A 127 16.06 8.67 -0.52
N ASN A 128 15.31 9.69 -0.92
CA ASN A 128 14.11 10.10 -0.22
C ASN A 128 12.92 9.45 -0.95
N LEU A 129 12.34 8.43 -0.35
CA LEU A 129 11.10 7.82 -0.83
C LEU A 129 9.95 8.72 -0.42
N GLU A 130 9.34 9.38 -1.39
CA GLU A 130 8.22 10.28 -1.19
C GLU A 130 6.89 9.54 -1.08
N TYR A 131 5.85 10.24 -0.61
CA TYR A 131 4.49 9.75 -0.66
C TYR A 131 4.01 9.61 -2.11
N LEU A 132 3.11 8.65 -2.34
CA LEU A 132 2.45 8.48 -3.62
C LEU A 132 1.72 9.76 -4.03
N SER A 133 1.95 10.21 -5.25
CA SER A 133 1.14 11.23 -5.90
C SER A 133 0.83 10.83 -7.35
N ALA A 134 -0.33 11.29 -7.82
CA ALA A 134 -0.72 11.18 -9.22
C ALA A 134 -0.60 12.53 -9.96
N GLU A 135 -0.11 13.58 -9.28
CA GLU A 135 0.04 14.91 -9.85
C GLU A 135 1.14 14.94 -10.92
N ASP A 136 0.92 15.64 -12.03
CA ASP A 136 1.85 15.65 -13.18
C ASP A 136 3.26 16.16 -12.83
N TRP A 137 3.37 17.10 -11.88
CA TRP A 137 4.64 17.71 -11.50
C TRP A 137 5.65 16.73 -10.91
N ILE A 138 5.21 15.59 -10.33
CA ILE A 138 6.13 14.63 -9.71
C ILE A 138 7.10 14.01 -10.71
N ALA A 139 6.70 13.86 -11.96
CA ALA A 139 7.57 13.33 -13.02
C ALA A 139 8.81 14.24 -13.26
N ASP A 140 8.67 15.54 -13.06
CA ASP A 140 9.78 16.50 -13.21
C ASP A 140 10.75 16.46 -12.02
N PHE A 141 10.30 15.97 -10.86
CA PHE A 141 11.09 15.90 -9.63
C PHE A 141 11.61 14.50 -9.33
N HIS A 142 11.03 13.47 -9.93
CA HIS A 142 11.51 12.09 -9.79
C HIS A 142 12.97 11.98 -10.25
N LEU A 143 13.79 11.31 -9.43
CA LEU A 143 15.23 11.15 -9.60
C LEU A 143 16.06 12.46 -9.57
N ARG A 144 15.48 13.59 -9.12
CA ARG A 144 16.25 14.82 -8.91
C ARG A 144 17.15 14.69 -7.68
N PRO A 145 18.43 15.09 -7.82
CA PRO A 145 19.35 15.12 -6.69
C PRO A 145 19.11 16.35 -5.82
N SER A 146 19.31 16.21 -4.51
CA SER A 146 19.33 17.27 -3.52
C SER A 146 20.66 17.20 -2.74
N PRO A 147 21.64 18.04 -3.02
CA PRO A 147 22.93 18.05 -2.33
C PRO A 147 22.75 18.39 -0.84
N HIS A 148 23.45 17.64 0.03
CA HIS A 148 23.46 17.91 1.46
C HIS A 148 24.31 19.16 1.76
N PRO A 149 23.85 20.09 2.65
CA PRO A 149 24.52 21.40 2.84
C PRO A 149 25.90 21.33 3.49
N ARG A 150 26.24 20.22 4.19
CA ARG A 150 27.50 20.10 4.96
C ARG A 150 28.41 18.99 4.46
N TYR A 151 27.88 17.93 3.89
CA TYR A 151 28.64 16.75 3.50
C TYR A 151 28.62 16.56 1.99
N ALA A 152 29.61 15.90 1.44
CA ALA A 152 29.65 15.48 0.03
C ALA A 152 28.68 14.32 -0.25
N LEU A 153 27.43 14.50 0.15
CA LEU A 153 26.31 13.58 -0.02
C LEU A 153 25.24 14.22 -0.88
N SER A 154 24.50 13.40 -1.60
CA SER A 154 23.32 13.86 -2.35
C SER A 154 22.17 12.88 -2.14
N LYS A 155 21.03 13.40 -1.76
CA LYS A 155 19.76 12.65 -1.65
C LYS A 155 19.04 12.70 -3.00
N THR A 156 18.58 11.56 -3.48
CA THR A 156 17.79 11.46 -4.71
C THR A 156 16.33 11.29 -4.36
N PHE A 157 15.45 12.15 -4.85
CA PHE A 157 14.02 12.02 -4.66
C PHE A 157 13.46 10.86 -5.48
N PHE A 158 12.75 9.95 -4.84
CA PHE A 158 12.10 8.81 -5.50
C PHE A 158 10.59 8.88 -5.25
N PHE A 159 9.86 9.29 -6.28
CA PHE A 159 8.41 9.49 -6.19
C PHE A 159 7.65 8.25 -6.67
N PRO A 160 6.92 7.55 -5.80
CA PRO A 160 5.86 6.64 -6.23
C PRO A 160 4.80 7.39 -7.03
N GLY A 161 4.27 6.77 -8.08
CA GLY A 161 3.29 7.45 -8.91
C GLY A 161 2.55 6.51 -9.87
N LEU A 162 1.46 7.04 -10.46
CA LEU A 162 0.54 6.28 -11.30
C LEU A 162 0.81 6.44 -12.81
N GLY A 163 1.75 7.29 -13.18
CA GLY A 163 2.06 7.65 -14.57
C GLY A 163 3.52 7.43 -14.95
N PRO A 164 3.83 7.56 -16.26
CA PRO A 164 5.21 7.48 -16.74
C PRO A 164 6.08 8.58 -16.14
N GLY A 165 7.37 8.32 -15.98
CA GLY A 165 8.33 9.26 -15.38
C GLY A 165 8.32 9.26 -13.85
N THR A 166 7.64 8.30 -13.21
CA THR A 166 7.61 8.10 -11.76
C THR A 166 8.24 6.76 -11.38
N GLY A 167 8.36 6.50 -10.08
CA GLY A 167 8.87 5.22 -9.57
C GLY A 167 7.89 4.04 -9.71
N GLY A 168 6.66 4.28 -10.18
CA GLY A 168 5.61 3.27 -10.14
C GLY A 168 5.08 3.04 -8.73
N VAL A 169 4.36 1.93 -8.52
CA VAL A 169 3.80 1.56 -7.21
C VAL A 169 4.15 0.11 -6.88
N LEU A 170 4.17 -0.22 -5.59
CA LEU A 170 4.54 -1.57 -5.11
C LEU A 170 3.62 -2.63 -5.72
N LYS A 171 4.26 -3.67 -6.29
CA LYS A 171 3.59 -4.85 -6.84
C LYS A 171 4.52 -6.05 -6.74
N GLU A 172 4.19 -7.00 -5.91
CA GLU A 172 4.93 -8.25 -5.82
C GLU A 172 4.77 -9.06 -7.11
N ARG A 173 5.82 -9.77 -7.51
CA ARG A 173 5.89 -10.52 -8.79
C ARG A 173 4.80 -11.56 -8.94
N ASP A 174 4.40 -12.21 -7.86
CA ASP A 174 3.42 -13.30 -7.82
C ASP A 174 1.99 -12.83 -7.55
N LEU A 175 1.76 -11.53 -7.32
CA LEU A 175 0.46 -10.99 -6.91
C LEU A 175 -0.67 -11.34 -7.88
N ASP A 176 -0.46 -11.15 -9.17
CA ASP A 176 -1.50 -11.46 -10.18
C ASP A 176 -1.81 -12.95 -10.24
N ALA A 177 -0.79 -13.81 -10.10
CA ALA A 177 -0.97 -15.26 -10.08
C ALA A 177 -1.74 -15.70 -8.82
N ALA A 178 -1.41 -15.14 -7.67
CA ALA A 178 -2.10 -15.40 -6.41
C ALA A 178 -3.57 -14.98 -6.48
N ARG A 179 -3.85 -13.77 -6.99
CA ARG A 179 -5.22 -13.30 -7.22
C ARG A 179 -5.99 -14.23 -8.15
N ALA A 180 -5.42 -14.57 -9.30
CA ALA A 180 -6.06 -15.43 -10.30
C ALA A 180 -6.37 -16.82 -9.71
N ALA A 181 -5.46 -17.41 -8.94
CA ALA A 181 -5.66 -18.68 -8.27
C ALA A 181 -6.81 -18.61 -7.24
N PHE A 182 -6.87 -17.54 -6.44
CA PHE A 182 -7.96 -17.31 -5.48
C PHE A 182 -9.31 -17.15 -6.20
N GLU A 183 -9.38 -16.32 -7.23
CA GLU A 183 -10.61 -16.05 -7.98
C GLU A 183 -11.11 -17.28 -8.75
N ALA A 184 -10.22 -18.12 -9.26
CA ALA A 184 -10.56 -19.33 -10.01
C ALA A 184 -11.05 -20.48 -9.12
N SER A 185 -10.80 -20.45 -7.80
CA SER A 185 -11.15 -21.53 -6.87
C SER A 185 -12.37 -21.20 -6.00
N PRO A 186 -13.58 -21.74 -6.32
CA PRO A 186 -14.76 -21.60 -5.44
C PRO A 186 -14.53 -22.15 -4.03
N ALA A 187 -13.76 -23.24 -3.92
CA ALA A 187 -13.41 -23.81 -2.61
C ALA A 187 -12.56 -22.86 -1.78
N ALA A 188 -11.48 -22.32 -2.36
CA ALA A 188 -10.61 -21.37 -1.67
C ALA A 188 -11.39 -20.13 -1.20
N ARG A 189 -12.28 -19.58 -2.04
CA ARG A 189 -13.15 -18.44 -1.66
C ARG A 189 -14.12 -18.81 -0.53
N THR A 190 -14.72 -20.00 -0.58
CA THR A 190 -15.63 -20.47 0.48
C THR A 190 -14.89 -20.68 1.80
N ASP A 191 -13.70 -21.28 1.77
CA ASP A 191 -12.89 -21.52 2.95
C ASP A 191 -12.37 -20.21 3.54
N TRP A 192 -11.88 -19.29 2.69
CA TRP A 192 -11.49 -17.95 3.11
C TRP A 192 -12.65 -17.24 3.81
N TRP A 193 -13.85 -17.24 3.19
CA TRP A 193 -15.03 -16.58 3.73
C TRP A 193 -15.39 -17.11 5.11
N ARG A 194 -15.46 -18.45 5.26
CA ARG A 194 -15.76 -19.10 6.55
C ARG A 194 -14.72 -18.77 7.61
N ASN A 195 -13.43 -18.78 7.24
CA ASN A 195 -12.34 -18.50 8.16
C ASN A 195 -12.36 -17.05 8.66
N VAL A 196 -12.72 -16.10 7.77
CA VAL A 196 -12.63 -14.66 8.08
C VAL A 196 -13.91 -14.16 8.76
N THR A 197 -15.09 -14.67 8.37
CA THR A 197 -16.37 -14.20 8.90
C THR A 197 -17.01 -15.14 9.92
N GLY A 198 -16.65 -16.41 9.94
CA GLY A 198 -17.34 -17.45 10.70
C GLY A 198 -18.68 -17.90 10.10
N HIS A 199 -19.06 -17.37 8.93
CA HIS A 199 -20.37 -17.62 8.31
C HIS A 199 -20.22 -18.29 6.94
N ALA A 200 -21.36 -18.74 6.36
CA ALA A 200 -21.40 -19.18 4.98
C ALA A 200 -21.20 -18.00 4.01
N PRO A 201 -20.65 -18.24 2.80
CA PRO A 201 -20.59 -17.21 1.77
C PRO A 201 -21.97 -16.59 1.49
N PRO A 202 -22.02 -15.31 1.07
CA PRO A 202 -23.26 -14.64 0.76
C PRO A 202 -23.96 -15.26 -0.46
N PRO A 203 -25.28 -14.98 -0.66
CA PRO A 203 -25.98 -15.38 -1.87
C PRO A 203 -25.32 -14.76 -3.11
N ALA A 204 -25.48 -15.42 -4.26
CA ALA A 204 -24.82 -15.05 -5.51
C ALA A 204 -25.26 -13.68 -6.09
N ASP A 205 -26.41 -13.19 -5.69
CA ASP A 205 -26.97 -11.88 -6.06
C ASP A 205 -26.57 -10.74 -5.09
N ALA A 206 -25.87 -11.07 -4.00
CA ALA A 206 -25.36 -10.06 -3.08
C ALA A 206 -24.15 -9.32 -3.66
N THR A 207 -24.07 -8.03 -3.39
CA THR A 207 -22.88 -7.23 -3.64
C THR A 207 -22.01 -7.22 -2.37
N VAL A 208 -20.78 -7.69 -2.48
CA VAL A 208 -19.82 -7.70 -1.38
C VAL A 208 -19.00 -6.42 -1.42
N VAL A 209 -18.96 -5.69 -0.32
CA VAL A 209 -18.23 -4.43 -0.18
C VAL A 209 -17.21 -4.53 0.96
N SER A 210 -15.93 -4.31 0.69
CA SER A 210 -14.97 -4.08 1.76
C SER A 210 -15.02 -2.60 2.18
N LEU A 211 -15.12 -2.33 3.48
CA LEU A 211 -15.20 -0.98 4.01
C LEU A 211 -14.06 -0.73 5.00
N PHE A 212 -12.97 -0.17 4.51
CA PHE A 212 -11.82 0.27 5.30
C PHE A 212 -11.62 1.77 5.11
N ALA A 213 -12.02 2.57 6.12
CA ALA A 213 -12.07 4.03 6.02
C ALA A 213 -11.60 4.69 7.33
N TYR A 214 -11.26 5.98 7.25
CA TYR A 214 -11.19 6.87 8.42
C TYR A 214 -12.59 7.15 8.94
N GLU A 215 -12.72 7.88 10.04
CA GLU A 215 -14.00 8.45 10.44
C GLU A 215 -14.57 9.28 9.29
N ASN A 216 -15.82 9.04 8.93
CA ASN A 216 -16.43 9.65 7.76
C ASN A 216 -17.92 9.90 8.01
N PRO A 217 -18.35 11.16 8.03
CA PRO A 217 -19.77 11.49 8.24
C PRO A 217 -20.67 11.02 7.10
N ALA A 218 -20.14 10.81 5.90
CA ALA A 218 -20.92 10.30 4.77
C ALA A 218 -21.29 8.82 4.90
N VAL A 219 -20.71 8.09 5.87
CA VAL A 219 -20.97 6.66 6.03
C VAL A 219 -22.40 6.37 6.45
N ASP A 220 -22.99 7.19 7.32
CA ASP A 220 -24.35 6.96 7.85
C ASP A 220 -25.36 6.95 6.69
N SER A 221 -25.30 7.94 5.78
CA SER A 221 -26.14 7.99 4.58
C SER A 221 -25.92 6.77 3.64
N LEU A 222 -24.69 6.31 3.53
CA LEU A 222 -24.37 5.15 2.67
C LEU A 222 -24.90 3.85 3.27
N LEU A 223 -24.81 3.69 4.60
CA LEU A 223 -25.38 2.55 5.33
C LEU A 223 -26.92 2.48 5.19
N GLU A 224 -27.59 3.64 5.26
CA GLU A 224 -29.05 3.73 5.01
C GLU A 224 -29.39 3.27 3.57
N GLN A 225 -28.71 3.81 2.57
CA GLN A 225 -28.90 3.43 1.17
C GLN A 225 -28.65 1.92 0.95
N TRP A 226 -27.66 1.33 1.62
CA TRP A 226 -27.38 -0.09 1.53
C TRP A 226 -28.45 -0.94 2.24
N GLY A 227 -29.02 -0.45 3.35
CA GLY A 227 -30.14 -1.08 4.04
C GLY A 227 -31.42 -1.14 3.18
N ASP A 228 -31.65 -0.08 2.42
CA ASP A 228 -32.82 0.08 1.53
C ASP A 228 -32.57 -0.46 0.10
N ASN A 229 -31.37 -0.98 -0.20
CA ASN A 229 -31.02 -1.45 -1.53
C ASN A 229 -31.90 -2.62 -1.98
N ALA A 230 -32.20 -2.72 -3.30
CA ALA A 230 -33.06 -3.76 -3.82
C ALA A 230 -32.46 -5.18 -3.70
N SER A 231 -31.15 -5.31 -3.79
CA SER A 231 -30.40 -6.56 -3.64
C SER A 231 -29.57 -6.55 -2.36
N PRO A 232 -29.24 -7.72 -1.79
CA PRO A 232 -28.43 -7.78 -0.58
C PRO A 232 -27.07 -7.12 -0.75
N ILE A 233 -26.67 -6.35 0.27
CA ILE A 233 -25.32 -5.79 0.41
C ILE A 233 -24.65 -6.45 1.61
N VAL A 234 -23.43 -6.94 1.42
CA VAL A 234 -22.65 -7.58 2.47
C VAL A 234 -21.36 -6.81 2.70
N LEU A 235 -21.23 -6.18 3.88
CA LEU A 235 -20.05 -5.46 4.27
C LEU A 235 -19.03 -6.35 4.97
N LEU A 236 -17.80 -6.25 4.54
CA LEU A 236 -16.62 -6.78 5.21
C LEU A 236 -15.85 -5.58 5.78
N VAL A 237 -15.81 -5.46 7.11
CA VAL A 237 -15.30 -4.27 7.80
C VAL A 237 -14.10 -4.66 8.66
N PRO A 238 -12.86 -4.48 8.18
CA PRO A 238 -11.68 -4.62 9.04
C PRO A 238 -11.76 -3.69 10.24
N GLU A 239 -11.28 -4.14 11.40
CA GLU A 239 -11.17 -3.27 12.59
C GLU A 239 -10.48 -1.96 12.23
N GLY A 240 -11.11 -0.85 12.60
CA GLY A 240 -10.62 0.47 12.28
C GLY A 240 -11.50 1.60 12.82
N ARG A 241 -11.18 2.83 12.43
CA ARG A 241 -11.86 4.03 12.94
C ARG A 241 -13.36 4.08 12.58
N ILE A 242 -13.76 3.43 11.48
CA ILE A 242 -15.15 3.43 11.01
C ILE A 242 -16.09 2.57 11.90
N SER A 243 -15.54 1.65 12.71
CA SER A 243 -16.32 0.71 13.53
C SER A 243 -17.32 1.38 14.48
N GLY A 244 -16.98 2.59 14.99
CA GLY A 244 -17.89 3.37 15.84
C GLY A 244 -19.16 3.83 15.12
N ALA A 245 -19.08 4.19 13.85
CA ALA A 245 -20.26 4.56 13.04
C ALA A 245 -21.17 3.35 12.80
N LEU A 246 -20.60 2.18 12.50
CA LEU A 246 -21.38 0.95 12.33
C LEU A 246 -22.06 0.52 13.64
N ALA A 247 -21.37 0.63 14.78
CA ALA A 247 -21.97 0.35 16.09
C ALA A 247 -23.21 1.21 16.33
N ARG A 248 -23.12 2.53 16.06
CA ARG A 248 -24.27 3.46 16.19
C ARG A 248 -25.39 3.09 15.24
N PHE A 249 -25.08 2.84 13.97
CA PHE A 249 -26.07 2.51 12.95
C PHE A 249 -26.88 1.25 13.27
N PHE A 250 -26.20 0.20 13.74
CA PHE A 250 -26.88 -1.06 14.12
C PHE A 250 -27.42 -1.06 15.55
N GLY A 251 -27.29 0.04 16.33
CA GLY A 251 -27.73 0.11 17.72
C GLY A 251 -26.97 -0.82 18.66
N LEU A 252 -25.68 -1.07 18.37
CA LEU A 252 -24.81 -1.96 19.12
C LEU A 252 -23.87 -1.18 20.06
N PRO A 253 -23.47 -1.76 21.19
CA PRO A 253 -22.50 -1.12 22.09
C PRO A 253 -21.11 -1.02 21.46
N SER A 254 -20.76 -1.92 20.55
CA SER A 254 -19.50 -1.92 19.79
C SER A 254 -19.66 -2.75 18.50
N PHE A 255 -18.79 -2.48 17.51
CA PHE A 255 -18.67 -3.28 16.29
C PHE A 255 -17.24 -3.79 16.17
N ALA A 256 -16.90 -4.77 17.01
CA ALA A 256 -15.58 -5.37 17.12
C ALA A 256 -15.49 -6.69 16.33
N ALA A 257 -14.29 -7.18 16.07
CA ALA A 257 -14.05 -8.43 15.35
C ALA A 257 -14.95 -9.59 15.82
N GLY A 258 -15.54 -10.28 14.85
CA GLY A 258 -16.52 -11.35 15.09
C GLY A 258 -17.97 -10.87 15.25
N THR A 259 -18.22 -9.54 15.32
CA THR A 259 -19.59 -9.00 15.29
C THR A 259 -20.19 -9.17 13.89
N HIS A 260 -21.43 -9.67 13.86
CA HIS A 260 -22.28 -9.70 12.68
C HIS A 260 -23.59 -8.98 13.00
N ALA A 261 -24.04 -8.10 12.09
CA ALA A 261 -25.27 -7.34 12.25
C ALA A 261 -26.01 -7.22 10.91
N THR A 262 -27.35 -7.12 10.95
CA THR A 262 -28.19 -6.99 9.77
C THR A 262 -29.26 -5.92 9.99
N LEU A 263 -29.53 -5.14 8.94
CA LEU A 263 -30.63 -4.17 8.90
C LEU A 263 -31.12 -4.02 7.46
N GLY A 264 -32.39 -4.33 7.21
CA GLY A 264 -32.93 -4.39 5.83
C GLY A 264 -32.16 -5.38 4.96
N ASN A 265 -31.70 -4.95 3.80
CA ASN A 265 -30.87 -5.75 2.89
C ASN A 265 -29.37 -5.62 3.15
N LEU A 266 -28.97 -4.90 4.19
CA LEU A 266 -27.57 -4.77 4.61
C LEU A 266 -27.22 -5.81 5.67
N SER A 267 -26.14 -6.56 5.46
CA SER A 267 -25.45 -7.34 6.49
C SER A 267 -24.00 -6.89 6.60
N ALA A 268 -23.45 -6.85 7.80
CA ALA A 268 -22.07 -6.40 8.05
C ALA A 268 -21.33 -7.37 8.97
N HIS A 269 -20.09 -7.70 8.61
CA HIS A 269 -19.18 -8.53 9.37
C HIS A 269 -17.98 -7.71 9.80
N ALA A 270 -17.76 -7.55 11.11
CA ALA A 270 -16.54 -6.98 11.66
C ALA A 270 -15.42 -8.01 11.61
N LEU A 271 -14.34 -7.70 10.91
CA LEU A 271 -13.21 -8.58 10.73
C LEU A 271 -12.06 -8.19 11.65
N ALA A 272 -11.35 -9.18 12.19
CA ALA A 272 -10.09 -8.91 12.86
C ALA A 272 -9.10 -8.24 11.90
N PHE A 273 -8.19 -7.45 12.46
CA PHE A 273 -7.09 -6.91 11.69
C PHE A 273 -6.26 -8.06 11.12
N THR A 274 -5.85 -7.96 9.87
CA THR A 274 -5.11 -9.00 9.16
C THR A 274 -3.77 -8.50 8.63
N GLU A 275 -2.83 -9.42 8.46
CA GLU A 275 -1.58 -9.16 7.76
C GLU A 275 -1.83 -8.76 6.29
N GLN A 276 -0.83 -8.17 5.66
CA GLN A 276 -0.93 -7.67 4.28
C GLN A 276 -1.45 -8.68 3.25
N PRO A 277 -1.01 -9.98 3.24
CA PRO A 277 -1.58 -10.96 2.29
C PRO A 277 -3.06 -11.26 2.55
N GLY A 278 -3.49 -11.25 3.81
CA GLY A 278 -4.90 -11.44 4.18
C GLY A 278 -5.77 -10.25 3.74
N TYR A 279 -5.20 -9.03 3.80
CA TYR A 279 -5.87 -7.83 3.28
C TYR A 279 -6.03 -7.88 1.76
N ASP A 280 -5.02 -8.35 1.02
CA ASP A 280 -5.14 -8.56 -0.42
C ASP A 280 -6.27 -9.53 -0.76
N ALA A 281 -6.38 -10.65 -0.04
CA ALA A 281 -7.47 -11.62 -0.23
C ALA A 281 -8.86 -11.01 0.06
N LEU A 282 -8.97 -10.13 1.07
CA LEU A 282 -10.20 -9.37 1.34
C LEU A 282 -10.62 -8.53 0.14
N LEU A 283 -9.68 -7.81 -0.47
CA LEU A 283 -9.96 -6.98 -1.66
C LEU A 283 -10.38 -7.84 -2.87
N TRP A 284 -9.78 -9.02 -3.04
CA TRP A 284 -10.16 -9.94 -4.12
C TRP A 284 -11.53 -10.59 -3.92
N ALA A 285 -11.90 -10.84 -2.65
CA ALA A 285 -13.19 -11.41 -2.29
C ALA A 285 -14.36 -10.43 -2.42
N SER A 286 -14.08 -9.14 -2.54
CA SER A 286 -15.08 -8.08 -2.61
C SER A 286 -15.38 -7.67 -4.04
N ASP A 287 -16.61 -7.15 -4.28
CA ASP A 287 -17.02 -6.57 -5.56
C ASP A 287 -16.67 -5.09 -5.68
N VAL A 288 -16.70 -4.36 -4.53
CA VAL A 288 -16.33 -2.95 -4.43
C VAL A 288 -15.47 -2.76 -3.19
N ASN A 289 -14.38 -1.99 -3.32
CA ASN A 289 -13.42 -1.76 -2.24
C ASN A 289 -13.40 -0.30 -1.81
N PHE A 290 -13.81 -0.01 -0.59
CA PHE A 290 -13.52 1.27 0.06
C PHE A 290 -12.20 1.14 0.79
N VAL A 291 -11.24 1.97 0.43
CA VAL A 291 -9.86 1.92 0.94
C VAL A 291 -9.39 3.29 1.42
N ARG A 292 -8.38 3.34 2.28
CA ARG A 292 -7.84 4.58 2.85
C ARG A 292 -6.31 4.61 2.81
N GLY A 293 -5.77 5.84 2.97
CA GLY A 293 -4.32 6.02 3.02
C GLY A 293 -3.64 5.58 1.72
N GLU A 294 -2.36 5.21 1.79
CA GLU A 294 -1.55 4.91 0.61
C GLU A 294 -1.48 3.41 0.29
N ASP A 295 -1.04 2.56 1.24
CA ASP A 295 -0.85 1.12 0.96
C ASP A 295 -2.15 0.47 0.48
N SER A 296 -3.27 0.68 1.18
CA SER A 296 -4.55 0.07 0.78
C SER A 296 -5.09 0.63 -0.55
N PHE A 297 -4.80 1.90 -0.88
CA PHE A 297 -5.14 2.47 -2.19
C PHE A 297 -4.38 1.79 -3.33
N VAL A 298 -3.07 1.56 -3.15
CA VAL A 298 -2.27 0.80 -4.13
C VAL A 298 -2.81 -0.62 -4.30
N ARG A 299 -3.14 -1.30 -3.20
CA ARG A 299 -3.64 -2.68 -3.24
C ARG A 299 -5.00 -2.79 -3.91
N ALA A 300 -5.90 -1.82 -3.72
CA ALA A 300 -7.21 -1.80 -4.40
C ALA A 300 -7.07 -1.72 -5.93
N GLN A 301 -6.06 -1.02 -6.43
CA GLN A 301 -5.79 -0.93 -7.86
C GLN A 301 -5.38 -2.30 -8.44
N TRP A 302 -4.53 -3.05 -7.71
CA TRP A 302 -4.11 -4.38 -8.11
C TRP A 302 -5.19 -5.46 -7.93
N ALA A 303 -6.18 -5.21 -7.05
CA ALA A 303 -7.34 -6.09 -6.93
C ALA A 303 -8.21 -6.14 -8.20
N ALA A 304 -8.06 -5.15 -9.09
CA ALA A 304 -8.79 -5.04 -10.36
C ALA A 304 -10.33 -5.07 -10.17
N LYS A 305 -10.80 -4.53 -9.06
CA LYS A 305 -12.21 -4.33 -8.71
C LYS A 305 -12.52 -2.83 -8.63
N PRO A 306 -13.75 -2.38 -8.83
CA PRO A 306 -14.15 -1.00 -8.51
C PRO A 306 -13.75 -0.64 -7.10
N PHE A 307 -13.22 0.56 -6.91
CA PHE A 307 -12.81 1.02 -5.59
C PHE A 307 -13.12 2.50 -5.38
N VAL A 308 -13.16 2.91 -4.12
CA VAL A 308 -13.35 4.28 -3.66
C VAL A 308 -12.24 4.60 -2.67
N TRP A 309 -11.50 5.67 -2.91
CA TRP A 309 -10.40 6.08 -2.06
C TRP A 309 -10.85 7.13 -1.05
N HIS A 310 -10.63 6.84 0.23
CA HIS A 310 -10.67 7.81 1.30
C HIS A 310 -9.25 8.30 1.53
N ILE A 311 -8.89 9.40 0.90
CA ILE A 311 -7.56 9.99 1.04
C ILE A 311 -7.36 10.50 2.47
N TYR A 312 -6.12 10.48 2.97
CA TYR A 312 -5.81 11.00 4.31
C TYR A 312 -6.11 12.51 4.36
N PRO A 313 -7.03 12.95 5.22
CA PRO A 313 -7.39 14.37 5.33
C PRO A 313 -6.18 15.18 5.81
N GLN A 314 -5.87 16.25 5.09
CA GLN A 314 -4.80 17.20 5.43
C GLN A 314 -5.41 18.57 5.72
N ALA A 315 -4.67 19.41 6.46
CA ALA A 315 -5.07 20.79 6.71
C ALA A 315 -5.26 21.56 5.39
N ASP A 316 -6.16 22.53 5.39
CA ASP A 316 -6.44 23.42 4.25
C ASP A 316 -6.78 22.68 2.95
N ASP A 317 -7.39 21.48 3.05
CA ASP A 317 -7.80 20.64 1.93
C ASP A 317 -6.66 20.27 0.95
N ALA A 318 -5.40 20.29 1.40
CA ALA A 318 -4.21 20.02 0.59
C ALA A 318 -4.19 18.61 -0.03
N HIS A 319 -5.05 17.70 0.44
CA HIS A 319 -5.24 16.36 -0.10
C HIS A 319 -6.14 16.32 -1.34
N LEU A 320 -7.03 17.31 -1.56
CA LEU A 320 -7.98 17.30 -2.68
C LEU A 320 -7.31 17.34 -4.07
N PRO A 321 -6.27 18.16 -4.33
CA PRO A 321 -5.55 18.10 -5.61
C PRO A 321 -4.97 16.72 -5.91
N LYS A 322 -4.51 15.97 -4.89
CA LYS A 322 -4.02 14.59 -5.06
C LYS A 322 -5.15 13.62 -5.40
N LEU A 323 -6.33 13.82 -4.78
CA LEU A 323 -7.53 13.04 -5.10
C LEU A 323 -7.96 13.28 -6.55
N ASP A 324 -8.00 14.54 -6.98
CA ASP A 324 -8.37 14.93 -8.35
C ASP A 324 -7.41 14.37 -9.39
N ALA A 325 -6.11 14.45 -9.11
CA ALA A 325 -5.10 13.88 -9.99
C ALA A 325 -5.25 12.35 -10.13
N ALA A 326 -5.48 11.63 -9.04
CA ALA A 326 -5.73 10.18 -9.05
C ALA A 326 -7.00 9.84 -9.84
N LEU A 327 -8.09 10.60 -9.64
CA LEU A 327 -9.34 10.48 -10.39
C LEU A 327 -9.11 10.72 -11.87
N ALA A 328 -8.39 11.76 -12.26
CA ALA A 328 -8.10 12.08 -13.67
C ALA A 328 -7.38 10.93 -14.37
N HIS A 329 -6.38 10.32 -13.72
CA HIS A 329 -5.70 9.13 -14.24
C HIS A 329 -6.65 7.93 -14.35
N TYR A 330 -7.37 7.64 -13.27
CA TYR A 330 -8.23 6.46 -13.20
C TYR A 330 -9.45 6.55 -14.13
N THR A 331 -10.07 7.74 -14.28
CA THR A 331 -11.32 7.89 -15.03
C THR A 331 -11.12 8.19 -16.53
N ARG A 332 -9.88 8.40 -16.99
CA ARG A 332 -9.54 8.86 -18.34
C ARG A 332 -10.25 8.14 -19.49
N THR A 333 -10.46 6.85 -19.38
CA THR A 333 -11.08 6.00 -20.42
C THR A 333 -12.52 5.58 -20.12
N LEU A 334 -13.11 6.08 -19.01
CA LEU A 334 -14.51 5.86 -18.72
C LEU A 334 -15.42 6.64 -19.66
N PRO A 335 -16.63 6.12 -19.98
CA PRO A 335 -17.72 6.90 -20.56
C PRO A 335 -18.00 8.14 -19.71
N ALA A 336 -18.42 9.24 -20.34
CA ALA A 336 -18.55 10.54 -19.66
C ALA A 336 -19.52 10.51 -18.47
N ASP A 337 -20.64 9.80 -18.61
CA ASP A 337 -21.64 9.61 -17.55
C ASP A 337 -21.09 8.80 -16.36
N ALA A 338 -20.44 7.69 -16.64
CA ALA A 338 -19.80 6.85 -15.62
C ALA A 338 -18.65 7.59 -14.91
N ARG A 339 -17.87 8.40 -15.66
CA ARG A 339 -16.83 9.26 -15.11
C ARG A 339 -17.42 10.25 -14.12
N THR A 340 -18.42 11.03 -14.56
CA THR A 340 -19.05 12.05 -13.71
C THR A 340 -19.66 11.43 -12.45
N ALA A 341 -20.30 10.25 -12.57
CA ALA A 341 -20.87 9.54 -11.42
C ALA A 341 -19.78 9.12 -10.41
N LEU A 342 -18.65 8.56 -10.90
CA LEU A 342 -17.55 8.14 -10.03
C LEU A 342 -16.85 9.32 -9.37
N GLU A 343 -16.57 10.40 -10.11
CA GLU A 343 -15.95 11.63 -9.59
C GLU A 343 -16.81 12.24 -8.47
N ARG A 344 -18.12 12.37 -8.70
CA ARG A 344 -19.07 12.86 -7.67
C ARG A 344 -19.09 11.94 -6.45
N PHE A 345 -19.06 10.64 -6.65
CA PHE A 345 -19.06 9.68 -5.56
C PHE A 345 -17.80 9.78 -4.69
N TRP A 346 -16.62 9.86 -5.31
CA TRP A 346 -15.36 10.00 -4.57
C TRP A 346 -15.28 11.33 -3.83
N HIS A 347 -15.69 12.45 -4.46
CA HIS A 347 -15.72 13.74 -3.80
C HIS A 347 -16.71 13.75 -2.62
N ALA A 348 -17.91 13.19 -2.80
CA ALA A 348 -18.88 13.08 -1.72
C ALA A 348 -18.36 12.22 -0.56
N TRP A 349 -17.68 11.11 -0.87
CA TRP A 349 -17.03 10.27 0.14
C TRP A 349 -15.88 10.98 0.86
N ASN A 350 -15.24 11.95 0.24
CA ASN A 350 -14.16 12.76 0.82
C ASN A 350 -14.64 14.13 1.34
N GLY A 351 -15.93 14.28 1.66
CA GLY A 351 -16.45 15.43 2.37
C GLY A 351 -17.28 16.41 1.54
N ALA A 352 -17.38 16.26 0.21
CA ALA A 352 -18.12 17.18 -0.65
C ALA A 352 -19.60 16.77 -0.85
N GLY A 353 -20.27 16.28 0.19
CA GLY A 353 -21.70 15.93 0.14
C GLY A 353 -21.99 14.49 0.55
N GLN A 354 -23.02 13.90 -0.06
CA GLN A 354 -23.43 12.52 0.22
C GLN A 354 -23.22 11.65 -1.02
N PRO A 355 -22.61 10.45 -0.89
CA PRO A 355 -22.46 9.52 -1.98
C PRO A 355 -23.83 9.00 -2.46
N ASP A 356 -24.02 8.86 -3.77
CA ASP A 356 -25.20 8.25 -4.38
C ASP A 356 -24.87 6.82 -4.83
N TRP A 357 -25.29 5.85 -4.00
CA TRP A 357 -25.02 4.43 -4.28
C TRP A 357 -25.79 3.92 -5.50
N ALA A 358 -27.02 4.36 -5.70
CA ALA A 358 -27.85 3.93 -6.82
C ALA A 358 -27.22 4.37 -8.17
N GLU A 359 -26.68 5.61 -8.21
CA GLU A 359 -25.95 6.11 -9.37
C GLU A 359 -24.66 5.32 -9.60
N PHE A 360 -23.88 5.03 -8.54
CA PHE A 360 -22.69 4.20 -8.62
C PHE A 360 -22.99 2.79 -9.17
N GLN A 361 -24.04 2.13 -8.63
CA GLN A 361 -24.46 0.81 -9.08
C GLN A 361 -24.88 0.79 -10.56
N ARG A 362 -25.55 1.80 -11.05
CA ARG A 362 -25.96 1.92 -12.45
C ARG A 362 -24.77 1.83 -13.40
N HIS A 363 -23.62 2.39 -12.99
CA HIS A 363 -22.39 2.38 -13.78
C HIS A 363 -21.44 1.21 -13.46
N TYR A 364 -21.81 0.32 -12.52
CA TYR A 364 -20.95 -0.78 -12.05
C TYR A 364 -20.31 -1.60 -13.19
N PRO A 365 -21.03 -1.99 -14.28
CA PRO A 365 -20.38 -2.74 -15.36
C PRO A 365 -19.26 -1.99 -16.07
N ALA A 366 -19.37 -0.67 -16.21
CA ALA A 366 -18.32 0.17 -16.78
C ALA A 366 -17.13 0.33 -15.80
N LEU A 367 -17.43 0.55 -14.52
CA LEU A 367 -16.41 0.64 -13.46
C LEU A 367 -15.62 -0.67 -13.32
N LYS A 368 -16.27 -1.82 -13.41
CA LYS A 368 -15.62 -3.14 -13.35
C LYS A 368 -14.65 -3.34 -14.52
N ARG A 369 -15.07 -3.01 -15.74
CA ARG A 369 -14.17 -3.07 -16.92
C ARG A 369 -13.01 -2.10 -16.77
N ARG A 370 -13.28 -0.89 -16.26
CA ARG A 370 -12.21 0.10 -16.03
C ARG A 370 -11.19 -0.39 -15.02
N ALA A 371 -11.62 -0.94 -13.89
CA ALA A 371 -10.73 -1.45 -12.85
C ALA A 371 -9.79 -2.54 -13.39
N ALA A 372 -10.31 -3.48 -14.17
CA ALA A 372 -9.49 -4.51 -14.81
C ALA A 372 -8.49 -3.93 -15.82
N GLY A 373 -8.94 -2.99 -16.69
CA GLY A 373 -8.06 -2.31 -17.66
C GLY A 373 -7.00 -1.44 -16.99
N TRP A 374 -7.38 -0.77 -15.89
CA TRP A 374 -6.48 0.08 -15.13
C TRP A 374 -5.30 -0.69 -14.53
N ALA A 375 -5.54 -1.86 -13.93
CA ALA A 375 -4.47 -2.69 -13.39
C ALA A 375 -3.45 -3.08 -14.48
N VAL A 376 -3.88 -3.32 -15.71
CA VAL A 376 -3.01 -3.60 -16.85
C VAL A 376 -2.23 -2.35 -17.28
N GLU A 377 -2.88 -1.19 -17.33
CA GLU A 377 -2.22 0.10 -17.67
C GLU A 377 -1.16 0.45 -16.61
N LEU A 378 -1.52 0.35 -15.32
CA LEU A 378 -0.63 0.67 -14.22
C LEU A 378 0.61 -0.24 -14.19
N ALA A 379 0.47 -1.51 -14.56
CA ALA A 379 1.60 -2.44 -14.65
C ALA A 379 2.66 -2.02 -15.68
N GLN A 380 2.31 -1.17 -16.67
CA GLN A 380 3.25 -0.66 -17.66
C GLN A 380 4.19 0.42 -17.11
N VAL A 381 3.84 1.06 -16.01
CA VAL A 381 4.72 2.02 -15.32
C VAL A 381 5.90 1.30 -14.64
N GLY A 382 5.74 0.01 -14.36
CA GLY A 382 6.67 -0.81 -13.59
C GLY A 382 6.34 -0.78 -12.08
N ASP A 383 6.96 -1.69 -11.35
CA ASP A 383 6.83 -1.71 -9.89
C ASP A 383 7.92 -0.89 -9.19
N LEU A 384 7.57 -0.34 -8.03
CA LEU A 384 8.44 0.57 -7.26
C LEU A 384 9.79 -0.06 -6.89
N ALA A 385 9.78 -1.30 -6.39
CA ALA A 385 11.00 -1.99 -5.97
C ALA A 385 11.91 -2.33 -7.15
N GLY A 386 11.32 -2.76 -8.28
CA GLY A 386 12.03 -3.03 -9.53
C GLY A 386 12.66 -1.79 -10.14
N ASN A 387 11.92 -0.68 -10.20
CA ASN A 387 12.40 0.59 -10.71
C ASN A 387 13.53 1.16 -9.82
N LEU A 388 13.37 1.14 -8.49
CA LEU A 388 14.40 1.56 -7.54
C LEU A 388 15.65 0.69 -7.66
N THR A 389 15.48 -0.63 -7.73
CA THR A 389 16.60 -1.59 -7.89
C THR A 389 17.35 -1.36 -9.21
N SER A 390 16.63 -1.12 -10.29
CA SER A 390 17.20 -0.87 -11.61
C SER A 390 18.03 0.40 -11.59
N PHE A 391 17.52 1.48 -11.01
CA PHE A 391 18.27 2.73 -10.85
C PHE A 391 19.49 2.53 -9.95
N ALA A 392 19.35 1.93 -8.76
CA ALA A 392 20.43 1.69 -7.83
C ALA A 392 21.60 0.92 -8.49
N LYS A 393 21.31 -0.14 -9.25
CA LYS A 393 22.31 -0.94 -9.97
C LYS A 393 23.07 -0.14 -11.05
N THR A 394 22.50 0.93 -11.59
CA THR A 394 23.22 1.79 -12.54
C THR A 394 24.19 2.73 -11.84
N GLN A 395 23.94 3.08 -10.59
CA GLN A 395 24.74 4.02 -9.81
C GLN A 395 25.84 3.34 -8.98
N LEU A 396 25.64 2.09 -8.54
CA LEU A 396 26.59 1.31 -7.73
C LEU A 396 27.70 0.61 -8.55
N LYS A 397 27.82 0.91 -9.84
CA LYS A 397 28.80 0.29 -10.75
C LYS A 397 30.18 0.94 -10.65
#